data_b7faaefa843b8dc65b90a2f3196cf139
#
_entry.id   b7faaefa843b8dc65b90a2f3196cf139
#
_cell.length_a   1.000
_cell.length_b   1.000
_cell.length_c   1.000
_cell.angle_alpha   90.00
_cell.angle_beta   90.00
_cell.angle_gamma   90.00
#
_symmetry.space_group_name_H-M   'P 1'
#
loop_
_entity.id
_entity.type
_entity.pdbx_description
1 polymer ?
#
loop_
_entity_poly.entity_id
_entity_poly.type
_entity_poly.pdbx_seq_one_letter_code
_entity_poly.pdbx_strand_id
1 'polypeptide(L)'
;MEESENELKSLLMKVKEESEEVGFKLKIQKTKIMASGPITSWEIDGKTVTLVDFFWGGSKITADGDCSHEIKRCLLLGRKVMTNVDSILKSRDITLPMKFHLVKAMVFPVVMYGCEIWTIKKADCRRIDAFELCYWRRLLRVPWTARRFNQYILKEISPGCSLEGLMLKLKLQYFGHLMQRADSFEKPLMLGKIEDRRRRG
;
A
#
# COMPACT_ATOMS: atom_id res chain seq x y z
N MET A 1 -10.31 -7.18 16.32
CA MET A 1 -9.69 -5.95 16.86
C MET A 1 -10.24 -5.82 18.26
N GLU A 2 -9.38 -5.82 19.26
CA GLU A 2 -9.78 -5.79 20.67
C GLU A 2 -9.60 -4.36 21.20
N GLU A 3 -10.49 -3.95 22.10
CA GLU A 3 -10.48 -2.59 22.65
C GLU A 3 -9.58 -2.48 23.89
N SER A 4 -9.23 -3.63 24.52
CA SER A 4 -8.37 -3.65 25.70
C SER A 4 -7.17 -4.61 25.59
N GLU A 5 -6.08 -4.27 26.28
CA GLU A 5 -4.88 -5.09 26.35
C GLU A 5 -5.15 -6.48 26.96
N ASN A 6 -6.04 -6.56 27.96
CA ASN A 6 -6.37 -7.81 28.64
C ASN A 6 -7.18 -8.75 27.75
N GLU A 7 -8.10 -8.21 26.96
CA GLU A 7 -8.88 -8.99 25.98
C GLU A 7 -7.98 -9.56 24.89
N LEU A 8 -7.04 -8.74 24.38
CA LEU A 8 -6.07 -9.18 23.40
C LEU A 8 -5.15 -10.29 23.94
N LYS A 9 -4.71 -10.19 25.21
CA LYS A 9 -3.94 -11.26 25.89
C LYS A 9 -4.75 -12.54 25.99
N SER A 10 -5.99 -12.44 26.45
CA SER A 10 -6.91 -13.59 26.57
C SER A 10 -7.13 -14.28 25.22
N LEU A 11 -7.40 -13.51 24.18
CA LEU A 11 -7.57 -14.03 22.82
C LEU A 11 -6.31 -14.74 22.30
N LEU A 12 -5.14 -14.13 22.51
CA LEU A 12 -3.87 -14.70 22.06
C LEU A 12 -3.55 -16.02 22.79
N MET A 13 -3.83 -16.10 24.10
CA MET A 13 -3.64 -17.33 24.87
C MET A 13 -4.56 -18.44 24.38
N LYS A 14 -5.83 -18.15 24.08
CA LYS A 14 -6.75 -19.12 23.46
C LYS A 14 -6.24 -19.60 22.10
N VAL A 15 -5.82 -18.68 21.24
CA VAL A 15 -5.25 -19.06 19.92
C VAL A 15 -4.02 -19.91 20.07
N LYS A 16 -3.17 -19.63 21.08
CA LYS A 16 -1.99 -20.45 21.39
C LYS A 16 -2.39 -21.87 21.81
N GLU A 17 -3.31 -22.00 22.78
CA GLU A 17 -3.79 -23.31 23.27
C GLU A 17 -4.41 -24.13 22.14
N GLU A 18 -5.35 -23.56 21.38
CA GLU A 18 -6.00 -24.25 20.25
C GLU A 18 -5.00 -24.62 19.15
N SER A 19 -4.00 -23.76 18.89
CA SER A 19 -2.98 -24.08 17.88
C SER A 19 -2.03 -25.19 18.34
N GLU A 20 -1.71 -25.27 19.64
CA GLU A 20 -0.87 -26.32 20.20
C GLU A 20 -1.58 -27.68 20.17
N GLU A 21 -2.90 -27.74 20.38
CA GLU A 21 -3.70 -28.97 20.24
C GLU A 21 -3.64 -29.54 18.81
N VAL A 22 -3.54 -28.69 17.80
CA VAL A 22 -3.41 -29.10 16.39
C VAL A 22 -1.94 -29.30 15.96
N GLY A 23 -0.99 -29.14 16.90
CA GLY A 23 0.44 -29.37 16.65
C GLY A 23 1.19 -28.13 16.11
N PHE A 24 0.60 -26.96 16.08
CA PHE A 24 1.25 -25.70 15.70
C PHE A 24 1.81 -24.98 16.93
N LYS A 25 3.02 -24.44 16.81
CA LYS A 25 3.63 -23.62 17.87
C LYS A 25 3.70 -22.15 17.47
N LEU A 26 3.16 -21.28 18.32
CA LEU A 26 3.25 -19.83 18.13
C LEU A 26 4.74 -19.37 18.22
N LYS A 27 5.22 -18.75 17.14
CA LYS A 27 6.56 -18.14 17.13
C LYS A 27 6.48 -16.69 17.58
N ILE A 28 6.77 -16.43 18.86
CA ILE A 28 6.72 -15.08 19.46
C ILE A 28 7.56 -14.06 18.69
N GLN A 29 8.74 -14.45 18.18
CA GLN A 29 9.59 -13.57 17.35
C GLN A 29 8.93 -13.09 16.03
N LYS A 30 7.96 -13.85 15.51
CA LYS A 30 7.19 -13.49 14.31
C LYS A 30 5.86 -12.82 14.63
N THR A 31 5.43 -12.91 15.88
CA THR A 31 4.20 -12.27 16.37
C THR A 31 4.48 -10.79 16.58
N LYS A 32 3.66 -9.95 16.01
CA LYS A 32 3.79 -8.49 16.08
C LYS A 32 2.45 -7.90 16.50
N ILE A 33 2.52 -6.86 17.30
CA ILE A 33 1.33 -6.19 17.83
C ILE A 33 1.33 -4.76 17.32
N MET A 34 0.18 -4.30 16.90
CA MET A 34 -0.07 -2.91 16.55
C MET A 34 -1.07 -2.34 17.55
N ALA A 35 -0.73 -1.23 18.16
CA ALA A 35 -1.61 -0.50 19.07
C ALA A 35 -1.80 0.92 18.57
N SER A 36 -3.03 1.43 18.63
CA SER A 36 -3.37 2.83 18.34
C SER A 36 -3.22 3.77 19.54
N GLY A 37 -2.68 3.27 20.67
CA GLY A 37 -2.52 4.00 21.93
C GLY A 37 -1.08 3.94 22.46
N PRO A 38 -0.79 4.58 23.59
CA PRO A 38 0.56 4.69 24.16
C PRO A 38 1.02 3.40 24.87
N ILE A 39 0.94 2.25 24.21
CA ILE A 39 1.49 0.99 24.73
C ILE A 39 2.97 0.96 24.34
N THR A 40 3.85 0.92 25.33
CA THR A 40 5.30 0.97 25.14
C THR A 40 5.98 -0.39 25.09
N SER A 41 5.41 -1.40 25.75
CA SER A 41 5.97 -2.77 25.76
C SER A 41 4.87 -3.79 26.02
N TRP A 42 4.99 -4.96 25.43
CA TRP A 42 4.08 -6.06 25.64
C TRP A 42 4.86 -7.37 25.82
N GLU A 43 4.47 -8.17 26.81
CA GLU A 43 5.13 -9.43 27.10
C GLU A 43 4.20 -10.62 26.91
N ILE A 44 4.70 -11.64 26.24
CA ILE A 44 4.08 -12.95 26.07
C ILE A 44 5.07 -14.00 26.56
N ASP A 45 4.70 -14.81 27.53
CA ASP A 45 5.54 -15.87 28.11
C ASP A 45 6.93 -15.35 28.54
N GLY A 46 6.99 -14.16 29.18
CA GLY A 46 8.24 -13.55 29.63
C GLY A 46 9.16 -13.04 28.50
N LYS A 47 8.66 -12.97 27.27
CA LYS A 47 9.38 -12.40 26.12
C LYS A 47 8.70 -11.13 25.65
N THR A 48 9.47 -10.07 25.54
CA THR A 48 8.97 -8.77 25.05
C THR A 48 8.65 -8.87 23.57
N VAL A 49 7.40 -8.54 23.22
CA VAL A 49 6.95 -8.41 21.82
C VAL A 49 7.11 -6.96 21.41
N THR A 50 7.86 -6.74 20.35
CA THR A 50 8.06 -5.39 19.84
C THR A 50 6.79 -4.86 19.16
N LEU A 51 6.35 -3.67 19.54
CA LEU A 51 5.39 -2.89 18.79
C LEU A 51 6.04 -2.47 17.48
N VAL A 52 5.39 -2.77 16.39
CA VAL A 52 5.91 -2.43 15.05
C VAL A 52 4.77 -1.94 14.18
N ASP A 53 5.10 -1.07 13.27
CA ASP A 53 4.26 -0.82 12.11
C ASP A 53 3.94 -2.15 11.43
N PHE A 54 2.68 -2.44 11.23
CA PHE A 54 2.22 -3.74 10.79
C PHE A 54 2.28 -3.90 9.27
N PHE A 55 2.78 -5.06 8.81
CA PHE A 55 2.69 -5.44 7.40
C PHE A 55 1.53 -6.41 7.20
N TRP A 56 0.45 -5.95 6.61
CA TRP A 56 -0.67 -6.80 6.23
C TRP A 56 -0.66 -7.00 4.72
N GLY A 57 -0.67 -8.26 4.28
CA GLY A 57 -0.71 -8.57 2.84
C GLY A 57 0.40 -7.92 2.03
N GLY A 58 1.53 -7.57 2.65
CA GLY A 58 2.63 -6.87 2.00
C GLY A 58 2.56 -5.34 2.04
N SER A 59 1.51 -4.74 2.61
CA SER A 59 1.40 -3.29 2.81
C SER A 59 1.72 -2.89 4.24
N LYS A 60 2.46 -1.78 4.40
CA LYS A 60 2.79 -1.22 5.71
C LYS A 60 1.65 -0.34 6.20
N ILE A 61 1.06 -0.69 7.34
CA ILE A 61 0.02 0.09 8.01
C ILE A 61 0.64 0.72 9.25
N THR A 62 0.50 2.04 9.38
CA THR A 62 0.92 2.80 10.55
C THR A 62 -0.27 3.10 11.45
N ALA A 63 -0.03 3.25 12.76
CA ALA A 63 -1.09 3.48 13.74
C ALA A 63 -1.85 4.81 13.51
N ASP A 64 -1.19 5.80 12.90
CA ASP A 64 -1.75 7.11 12.55
C ASP A 64 -2.51 7.13 11.20
N GLY A 65 -2.56 6.00 10.49
CA GLY A 65 -3.18 5.90 9.16
C GLY A 65 -2.44 6.66 8.05
N ASP A 66 -1.19 7.13 8.29
CA ASP A 66 -0.39 7.81 7.27
C ASP A 66 0.21 6.82 6.26
N CYS A 67 -0.30 6.86 5.04
CA CYS A 67 0.16 5.99 3.95
C CYS A 67 1.44 6.50 3.26
N SER A 68 2.00 7.65 3.64
CA SER A 68 3.17 8.25 2.96
C SER A 68 4.40 7.34 2.99
N HIS A 69 4.59 6.57 4.05
CA HIS A 69 5.68 5.59 4.15
C HIS A 69 5.49 4.43 3.18
N GLU A 70 4.28 3.92 3.08
CA GLU A 70 3.94 2.83 2.17
C GLU A 70 4.06 3.27 0.71
N ILE A 71 3.54 4.44 0.37
CA ILE A 71 3.68 5.04 -0.96
C ILE A 71 5.15 5.14 -1.35
N LYS A 72 6.02 5.67 -0.48
CA LYS A 72 7.46 5.73 -0.71
C LYS A 72 8.06 4.35 -0.95
N ARG A 73 7.67 3.35 -0.14
CA ARG A 73 8.14 1.96 -0.26
C ARG A 73 7.75 1.37 -1.62
N CYS A 74 6.51 1.50 -2.04
CA CYS A 74 6.01 1.00 -3.32
C CYS A 74 6.70 1.69 -4.51
N LEU A 75 6.92 3.00 -4.44
CA LEU A 75 7.67 3.74 -5.46
C LEU A 75 9.14 3.26 -5.54
N LEU A 76 9.78 2.95 -4.41
CA LEU A 76 11.13 2.38 -4.39
C LEU A 76 11.17 0.97 -5.00
N LEU A 77 10.19 0.13 -4.68
CA LEU A 77 10.06 -1.19 -5.30
C LEU A 77 9.85 -1.09 -6.81
N GLY A 78 8.99 -0.19 -7.26
CA GLY A 78 8.78 0.10 -8.68
C GLY A 78 10.07 0.53 -9.38
N ARG A 79 10.92 1.35 -8.74
CA ARG A 79 12.25 1.71 -9.26
C ARG A 79 13.17 0.51 -9.39
N LYS A 80 13.17 -0.40 -8.40
CA LYS A 80 13.96 -1.65 -8.46
C LYS A 80 13.51 -2.52 -9.64
N VAL A 81 12.20 -2.72 -9.81
CA VAL A 81 11.65 -3.47 -10.95
C VAL A 81 12.06 -2.83 -12.27
N MET A 82 11.97 -1.51 -12.38
CA MET A 82 12.43 -0.79 -13.57
C MET A 82 13.92 -1.01 -13.85
N THR A 83 14.74 -1.10 -12.82
CA THR A 83 16.16 -1.37 -12.98
C THR A 83 16.42 -2.78 -13.51
N ASN A 84 15.64 -3.76 -13.06
CA ASN A 84 15.73 -5.13 -13.54
C ASN A 84 15.35 -5.29 -15.02
N VAL A 85 14.41 -4.48 -15.50
CA VAL A 85 13.99 -4.51 -16.92
C VAL A 85 14.73 -3.50 -17.80
N ASP A 86 15.75 -2.82 -17.27
CA ASP A 86 16.47 -1.73 -17.96
C ASP A 86 17.15 -2.18 -19.27
N SER A 87 17.69 -3.39 -19.31
CA SER A 87 18.27 -3.98 -20.51
C SER A 87 17.25 -4.08 -21.64
N ILE A 88 16.03 -4.52 -21.31
CA ILE A 88 14.92 -4.64 -22.26
C ILE A 88 14.46 -3.24 -22.71
N LEU A 89 14.34 -2.30 -21.78
CA LEU A 89 13.93 -0.92 -22.09
C LEU A 89 14.97 -0.20 -22.98
N LYS A 90 16.25 -0.57 -22.85
CA LYS A 90 17.36 -0.04 -23.69
C LYS A 90 17.51 -0.74 -25.03
N SER A 91 16.91 -1.91 -25.24
CA SER A 91 16.97 -2.59 -26.54
C SER A 91 16.40 -1.72 -27.65
N ARG A 92 17.01 -1.75 -28.83
CA ARG A 92 16.51 -1.07 -30.03
C ARG A 92 15.49 -1.91 -30.81
N ASP A 93 15.54 -3.22 -30.62
CA ASP A 93 14.70 -4.18 -31.34
C ASP A 93 13.23 -4.18 -30.83
N ILE A 94 13.01 -3.62 -29.65
CA ILE A 94 11.69 -3.57 -29.01
C ILE A 94 11.07 -2.20 -29.27
N THR A 95 9.85 -2.21 -29.85
CA THR A 95 9.10 -0.99 -30.16
C THR A 95 8.63 -0.25 -28.89
N LEU A 96 8.45 1.04 -29.00
CA LEU A 96 7.98 1.87 -27.88
C LEU A 96 6.64 1.38 -27.28
N PRO A 97 5.61 1.02 -28.07
CA PRO A 97 4.36 0.47 -27.53
C PRO A 97 4.58 -0.82 -26.71
N MET A 98 5.45 -1.71 -27.18
CA MET A 98 5.77 -2.95 -26.46
C MET A 98 6.44 -2.66 -25.11
N LYS A 99 7.41 -1.72 -25.09
CA LYS A 99 8.05 -1.26 -23.84
C LYS A 99 7.04 -0.66 -22.88
N PHE A 100 6.11 0.14 -23.39
CA PHE A 100 5.02 0.71 -22.61
C PHE A 100 4.17 -0.38 -21.97
N HIS A 101 3.78 -1.38 -22.76
CA HIS A 101 2.98 -2.51 -22.27
C HIS A 101 3.71 -3.32 -21.20
N LEU A 102 4.99 -3.59 -21.40
CA LEU A 102 5.84 -4.29 -20.44
C LEU A 102 5.89 -3.57 -19.08
N VAL A 103 6.10 -2.27 -19.09
CA VAL A 103 6.15 -1.49 -17.84
C VAL A 103 4.79 -1.45 -17.16
N LYS A 104 3.72 -1.29 -17.93
CA LYS A 104 2.37 -1.32 -17.41
C LYS A 104 2.03 -2.65 -16.75
N ALA A 105 2.56 -3.76 -17.30
CA ALA A 105 2.35 -5.09 -16.77
C ALA A 105 3.25 -5.43 -15.56
N MET A 106 4.48 -4.90 -15.49
CA MET A 106 5.45 -5.29 -14.47
C MET A 106 5.65 -4.25 -13.35
N VAL A 107 5.65 -2.97 -13.70
CA VAL A 107 5.97 -1.90 -12.74
C VAL A 107 4.71 -1.37 -12.06
N PHE A 108 3.65 -1.12 -12.81
CA PHE A 108 2.44 -0.53 -12.26
C PHE A 108 1.77 -1.39 -11.17
N PRO A 109 1.63 -2.72 -11.31
CA PRO A 109 1.05 -3.54 -10.25
C PRO A 109 1.83 -3.47 -8.94
N VAL A 110 3.16 -3.37 -9.02
CA VAL A 110 4.02 -3.25 -7.82
C VAL A 110 3.84 -1.88 -7.16
N VAL A 111 3.73 -0.82 -7.95
CA VAL A 111 3.59 0.55 -7.43
C VAL A 111 2.19 0.79 -6.89
N MET A 112 1.16 0.23 -7.52
CA MET A 112 -0.25 0.43 -7.15
C MET A 112 -0.76 -0.61 -6.14
N TYR A 113 0.10 -1.53 -5.69
CA TYR A 113 -0.33 -2.58 -4.76
C TYR A 113 -0.90 -1.99 -3.47
N GLY A 114 -2.16 -2.31 -3.15
CA GLY A 114 -2.86 -1.82 -1.98
C GLY A 114 -3.25 -0.33 -2.01
N CYS A 115 -3.17 0.33 -3.18
CA CYS A 115 -3.46 1.76 -3.30
C CYS A 115 -4.93 2.11 -3.04
N GLU A 116 -5.82 1.11 -3.03
CA GLU A 116 -7.25 1.28 -2.78
C GLU A 116 -7.53 1.88 -1.40
N ILE A 117 -6.71 1.50 -0.42
CA ILE A 117 -6.85 1.94 0.97
C ILE A 117 -6.01 3.18 1.30
N TRP A 118 -5.14 3.66 0.40
CA TRP A 118 -4.24 4.76 0.73
C TRP A 118 -4.95 6.10 0.87
N THR A 119 -4.64 6.83 1.91
CA THR A 119 -4.96 8.25 2.03
C THR A 119 -3.85 9.06 1.37
N ILE A 120 -4.07 9.51 0.13
CA ILE A 120 -3.05 10.20 -0.65
C ILE A 120 -3.10 11.70 -0.37
N LYS A 121 -2.01 12.24 0.18
CA LYS A 121 -1.82 13.68 0.43
C LYS A 121 -1.26 14.36 -0.82
N LYS A 122 -1.41 15.68 -0.94
CA LYS A 122 -0.83 16.47 -2.06
C LYS A 122 0.67 16.25 -2.25
N ALA A 123 1.41 16.03 -1.16
CA ALA A 123 2.83 15.73 -1.22
C ALA A 123 3.11 14.36 -1.85
N ASP A 124 2.23 13.40 -1.67
CA ASP A 124 2.36 12.06 -2.23
C ASP A 124 1.96 12.04 -3.71
N CYS A 125 0.94 12.81 -4.12
CA CYS A 125 0.63 13.04 -5.53
C CYS A 125 1.89 13.52 -6.27
N ARG A 126 2.57 14.55 -5.74
CA ARG A 126 3.81 15.07 -6.36
C ARG A 126 4.91 14.00 -6.47
N ARG A 127 5.01 13.07 -5.51
CA ARG A 127 5.99 11.96 -5.56
C ARG A 127 5.61 10.93 -6.61
N ILE A 128 4.32 10.64 -6.76
CA ILE A 128 3.78 9.72 -7.77
C ILE A 128 4.02 10.31 -9.16
N ASP A 129 3.72 11.60 -9.37
CA ASP A 129 3.96 12.31 -10.62
C ASP A 129 5.45 12.34 -10.98
N ALA A 130 6.31 12.63 -10.00
CA ALA A 130 7.75 12.64 -10.20
C ALA A 130 8.29 11.24 -10.57
N PHE A 131 7.73 10.19 -9.98
CA PHE A 131 8.05 8.81 -10.35
C PHE A 131 7.61 8.50 -11.78
N GLU A 132 6.38 8.87 -12.14
CA GLU A 132 5.82 8.67 -13.47
C GLU A 132 6.66 9.39 -14.54
N LEU A 133 7.05 10.64 -14.30
CA LEU A 133 7.92 11.39 -15.20
C LEU A 133 9.32 10.79 -15.32
N CYS A 134 9.91 10.33 -14.21
CA CYS A 134 11.21 9.67 -14.22
C CYS A 134 11.19 8.43 -15.10
N TYR A 135 10.14 7.66 -15.00
CA TYR A 135 9.93 6.46 -15.76
C TYR A 135 9.69 6.74 -17.25
N TRP A 136 8.87 7.73 -17.62
CA TRP A 136 8.65 8.12 -19.00
C TRP A 136 9.93 8.65 -19.68
N ARG A 137 10.72 9.48 -18.97
CA ARG A 137 12.02 9.93 -19.45
C ARG A 137 12.96 8.77 -19.74
N ARG A 138 12.99 7.77 -18.86
CA ARG A 138 13.82 6.57 -19.04
C ARG A 138 13.39 5.75 -20.26
N LEU A 139 12.09 5.60 -20.46
CA LEU A 139 11.54 4.90 -21.61
C LEU A 139 11.89 5.59 -22.93
N LEU A 140 11.75 6.92 -22.99
CA LEU A 140 12.10 7.75 -24.16
C LEU A 140 13.58 8.03 -24.28
N ARG A 141 14.42 7.56 -23.35
CA ARG A 141 15.86 7.83 -23.29
C ARG A 141 16.20 9.31 -23.24
N VAL A 142 15.36 10.11 -22.62
CA VAL A 142 15.57 11.54 -22.44
C VAL A 142 16.33 11.77 -21.14
N PRO A 143 17.63 12.20 -21.19
CA PRO A 143 18.38 12.46 -19.98
C PRO A 143 17.81 13.68 -19.23
N TRP A 144 18.02 13.72 -17.92
CA TRP A 144 17.57 14.85 -17.07
C TRP A 144 18.19 16.18 -17.48
N THR A 145 19.38 16.14 -18.06
CA THR A 145 20.10 17.31 -18.59
C THR A 145 19.45 17.90 -19.84
N ALA A 146 18.63 17.11 -20.55
CA ALA A 146 17.88 17.63 -21.69
C ALA A 146 16.79 18.56 -21.16
N ARG A 147 16.83 19.85 -21.57
CA ARG A 147 15.86 20.90 -21.19
C ARG A 147 14.49 20.70 -21.87
N ARG A 148 13.98 19.45 -21.91
CA ARG A 148 12.64 19.16 -22.41
C ARG A 148 11.63 19.30 -21.29
N PHE A 149 10.58 20.09 -21.51
CA PHE A 149 9.49 20.26 -20.57
C PHE A 149 8.72 18.93 -20.34
N ASN A 150 8.30 18.70 -19.11
CA ASN A 150 7.55 17.51 -18.74
C ASN A 150 6.29 17.29 -19.58
N GLN A 151 5.59 18.39 -19.91
CA GLN A 151 4.41 18.37 -20.79
C GLN A 151 4.69 17.79 -22.18
N TYR A 152 5.90 18.02 -22.72
CA TYR A 152 6.28 17.48 -24.01
C TYR A 152 6.43 15.95 -23.96
N ILE A 153 7.04 15.45 -22.88
CA ILE A 153 7.20 14.02 -22.64
C ILE A 153 5.86 13.32 -22.51
N LEU A 154 4.93 13.91 -21.76
CA LEU A 154 3.59 13.38 -21.58
C LEU A 154 2.78 13.38 -22.88
N LYS A 155 2.93 14.41 -23.73
CA LYS A 155 2.31 14.46 -25.06
C LYS A 155 2.85 13.39 -26.01
N GLU A 156 4.16 13.13 -25.99
CA GLU A 156 4.80 12.15 -26.86
C GLU A 156 4.35 10.72 -26.55
N ILE A 157 4.11 10.41 -25.27
CA ILE A 157 3.65 9.10 -24.85
C ILE A 157 2.13 8.98 -24.92
N SER A 158 1.42 10.11 -24.78
CA SER A 158 -0.06 10.16 -24.70
C SER A 158 -0.61 9.02 -23.81
N PRO A 159 -0.21 8.92 -22.55
CA PRO A 159 -0.75 7.89 -21.68
C PRO A 159 -2.26 8.12 -21.58
N GLY A 160 -3.07 7.09 -21.87
CA GLY A 160 -4.51 7.20 -21.79
C GLY A 160 -5.02 7.54 -20.38
N CYS A 161 -4.18 7.36 -19.36
CA CYS A 161 -4.44 7.75 -17.98
C CYS A 161 -3.11 7.88 -17.23
N SER A 162 -2.99 8.90 -16.36
CA SER A 162 -1.86 9.04 -15.44
C SER A 162 -1.85 7.91 -14.39
N LEU A 163 -0.70 7.69 -13.76
CA LEU A 163 -0.57 6.71 -12.67
C LEU A 163 -1.54 7.05 -11.51
N GLU A 164 -1.65 8.33 -11.15
CA GLU A 164 -2.62 8.82 -10.17
C GLU A 164 -4.07 8.51 -10.60
N GLY A 165 -4.40 8.74 -11.86
CA GLY A 165 -5.72 8.41 -12.41
C GLY A 165 -6.06 6.92 -12.38
N LEU A 166 -5.06 6.06 -12.59
CA LEU A 166 -5.22 4.61 -12.45
C LEU A 166 -5.46 4.21 -11.00
N MET A 167 -4.72 4.79 -10.06
CA MET A 167 -4.93 4.57 -8.62
C MET A 167 -6.33 5.01 -8.19
N LEU A 168 -6.79 6.17 -8.65
CA LEU A 168 -8.15 6.66 -8.39
C LEU A 168 -9.21 5.71 -8.95
N LYS A 169 -9.00 5.19 -10.16
CA LYS A 169 -9.90 4.20 -10.76
C LYS A 169 -10.00 2.94 -9.89
N LEU A 170 -8.88 2.40 -9.40
CA LEU A 170 -8.88 1.23 -8.51
C LEU A 170 -9.63 1.52 -7.20
N LYS A 171 -9.42 2.69 -6.60
CA LYS A 171 -10.17 3.13 -5.42
C LYS A 171 -11.69 3.17 -5.66
N LEU A 172 -12.10 3.75 -6.77
CA LEU A 172 -13.53 3.82 -7.12
C LEU A 172 -14.11 2.43 -7.39
N GLN A 173 -13.36 1.54 -8.02
CA GLN A 173 -13.78 0.15 -8.21
C GLN A 173 -13.96 -0.57 -6.86
N TYR A 174 -12.96 -0.44 -5.98
CA TYR A 174 -13.04 -1.00 -4.63
C TYR A 174 -14.24 -0.46 -3.86
N PHE A 175 -14.45 0.86 -3.89
CA PHE A 175 -15.61 1.51 -3.28
C PHE A 175 -16.94 0.99 -3.86
N GLY A 176 -17.02 0.82 -5.18
CA GLY A 176 -18.20 0.25 -5.83
C GLY A 176 -18.50 -1.18 -5.34
N HIS A 177 -17.48 -2.03 -5.26
CA HIS A 177 -17.64 -3.39 -4.71
C HIS A 177 -18.08 -3.39 -3.24
N LEU A 178 -17.51 -2.48 -2.44
CA LEU A 178 -17.86 -2.34 -1.04
C LEU A 178 -19.33 -1.93 -0.86
N MET A 179 -19.82 -1.00 -1.69
CA MET A 179 -21.21 -0.52 -1.64
C MET A 179 -22.22 -1.60 -2.04
N GLN A 180 -21.83 -2.56 -2.85
CA GLN A 180 -22.71 -3.68 -3.25
C GLN A 180 -22.86 -4.73 -2.14
N ARG A 181 -21.92 -4.82 -1.16
CA ARG A 181 -22.03 -5.74 -0.05
C ARG A 181 -23.07 -5.24 0.96
N ALA A 182 -24.04 -6.11 1.32
CA ALA A 182 -25.08 -5.79 2.28
C ALA A 182 -24.53 -5.65 3.72
N ASP A 183 -23.59 -6.54 4.10
CA ASP A 183 -23.10 -6.71 5.48
C ASP A 183 -21.64 -6.24 5.67
N SER A 184 -21.25 -5.15 5.00
CA SER A 184 -19.90 -4.60 5.14
C SER A 184 -19.85 -3.61 6.29
N PHE A 185 -19.00 -3.86 7.30
CA PHE A 185 -18.71 -2.93 8.40
C PHE A 185 -18.06 -1.63 7.91
N GLU A 186 -17.33 -1.68 6.82
CA GLU A 186 -16.67 -0.52 6.24
C GLU A 186 -17.65 0.47 5.59
N LYS A 187 -18.80 -0.01 5.12
CA LYS A 187 -19.81 0.81 4.46
C LYS A 187 -20.40 1.91 5.38
N PRO A 188 -20.83 1.62 6.64
CA PRO A 188 -21.25 2.65 7.58
C PRO A 188 -20.14 3.64 7.92
N LEU A 189 -18.89 3.17 8.06
CA LEU A 189 -17.73 4.01 8.35
C LEU A 189 -17.46 4.99 7.21
N MET A 190 -17.48 4.51 5.96
CA MET A 190 -17.24 5.36 4.78
C MET A 190 -18.38 6.36 4.53
N LEU A 191 -19.62 6.01 4.87
CA LEU A 191 -20.78 6.88 4.73
C LEU A 191 -20.96 7.84 5.93
N GLY A 192 -20.07 7.77 6.94
CA GLY A 192 -20.18 8.59 8.15
C GLY A 192 -21.40 8.26 9.02
N LYS A 193 -22.04 7.13 8.79
CA LYS A 193 -23.18 6.65 9.59
C LYS A 193 -22.69 5.86 10.79
N ILE A 194 -21.88 6.48 11.64
CA ILE A 194 -21.56 5.94 12.96
C ILE A 194 -22.70 6.41 13.87
N GLU A 195 -23.56 5.49 14.28
CA GLU A 195 -24.50 5.76 15.36
C GLU A 195 -23.69 5.95 16.63
N ASP A 196 -23.52 7.21 17.02
CA ASP A 196 -22.95 7.59 18.31
C ASP A 196 -23.96 7.15 19.37
N ARG A 197 -23.79 5.94 19.92
CA ARG A 197 -24.52 5.49 21.10
C ARG A 197 -24.01 6.30 22.29
N ARG A 198 -24.40 7.58 22.34
CA ARG A 198 -24.34 8.34 23.58
C ARG A 198 -25.16 7.59 24.63
N ARG A 199 -24.48 6.91 25.50
CA ARG A 199 -25.08 6.43 26.75
C ARG A 199 -25.65 7.67 27.44
N ARG A 200 -26.99 7.79 27.42
CA ARG A 200 -27.69 8.67 28.37
C ARG A 200 -27.45 8.05 29.73
N GLY A 201 -26.58 8.66 30.51
CA GLY A 201 -26.47 8.45 31.97
C GLY A 201 -27.57 9.17 32.66
#